data_ad2724865dcbfbd4aa2d04821ffdca64
#
_entry.id   ad2724865dcbfbd4aa2d04821ffdca64
#
_cell.length_a   1.000
_cell.length_b   1.000
_cell.length_c   1.000
_cell.angle_alpha   90.00
_cell.angle_beta   90.00
_cell.angle_gamma   90.00
#
_symmetry.space_group_name_H-M   'P 1'
#
loop_
_entity.id
_entity.type
_entity.pdbx_description
1 polymer ?
#
loop_
_entity_poly.entity_id
_entity_poly.type
_entity_poly.pdbx_seq_one_letter_code
_entity_poly.pdbx_strand_id
1 'polypeptide(L)'
;MNRETVYDRWGVPEVINATGTKTRIGGSRIRPEAVEAMAEAAESFVRLSDLQAAASDRIAEVTGAEAGYVTNGAAGGMVLAAAACIAGDDLGTMSRLPETGDVADEIVMPRTHRTGYDHAFRTAGASIVEVGTNDRYLGTGSRDVEPWEYADAIDEDTVAIGHVYKSYGTPPLAEVCTIAHEHDVPVIVDAAAEVPPAANLSWFTEQGADLVAFSGGKGIRGPQTTGILAGRQDLIRSVARQQLDMHAAEAVWDPPSRLVDADSLDGVPKQGIGRPLKVGKEELSGLLAALDAFLEEDEDARAAEWHDRAERLATGVTATTGLSARVDTSGRSVAPEVVVSVEGDGSAADIVGRLRSAEPRVFVGADSIADGEFTLNPMCLTDEEADYVVERIASAAEGGAADATDGAAEDDADGAAGGE
;
A
#
# COMPACT_ATOMS: atom_id res chain seq x y z
N MET A 1 -19.94 -5.90 -22.64
CA MET A 1 -18.62 -6.37 -22.17
C MET A 1 -18.47 -7.84 -22.60
N ASN A 2 -17.82 -8.12 -23.71
CA ASN A 2 -17.62 -9.50 -24.17
C ASN A 2 -16.28 -9.63 -24.91
N ARG A 3 -15.21 -9.17 -24.23
CA ARG A 3 -13.84 -9.37 -24.72
C ARG A 3 -13.24 -10.54 -23.95
N GLU A 4 -12.92 -11.62 -24.68
CA GLU A 4 -12.17 -12.74 -24.09
C GLU A 4 -10.86 -12.22 -23.48
N THR A 5 -10.70 -12.40 -22.19
CA THR A 5 -9.53 -11.97 -21.43
C THR A 5 -8.51 -13.10 -21.33
N VAL A 6 -7.29 -12.78 -20.89
CA VAL A 6 -6.29 -13.80 -20.59
C VAL A 6 -6.76 -14.76 -19.49
N TYR A 7 -7.61 -14.31 -18.57
CA TYR A 7 -8.12 -15.10 -17.46
C TYR A 7 -9.11 -16.17 -17.88
N ASP A 8 -9.89 -15.92 -18.94
CA ASP A 8 -10.83 -16.90 -19.50
C ASP A 8 -10.14 -18.18 -19.93
N ARG A 9 -8.88 -18.07 -20.41
CA ARG A 9 -8.05 -19.24 -20.79
C ARG A 9 -7.76 -20.19 -19.63
N TRP A 10 -7.81 -19.68 -18.41
CA TRP A 10 -7.55 -20.45 -17.18
C TRP A 10 -8.82 -20.67 -16.36
N GLY A 11 -9.98 -20.28 -16.86
CA GLY A 11 -11.24 -20.40 -16.13
C GLY A 11 -11.31 -19.55 -14.86
N VAL A 12 -10.57 -18.43 -14.83
CA VAL A 12 -10.59 -17.48 -13.71
C VAL A 12 -11.59 -16.39 -14.05
N PRO A 13 -12.64 -16.21 -13.23
CA PRO A 13 -13.65 -15.18 -13.50
C PRO A 13 -13.09 -13.78 -13.33
N GLU A 14 -13.41 -12.90 -14.27
CA GLU A 14 -13.11 -11.47 -14.18
C GLU A 14 -13.91 -10.83 -13.04
N VAL A 15 -13.35 -9.77 -12.45
CA VAL A 15 -13.98 -9.03 -11.36
C VAL A 15 -14.01 -7.54 -11.64
N ILE A 16 -15.08 -6.89 -11.19
CA ILE A 16 -15.19 -5.43 -11.14
C ILE A 16 -14.77 -4.98 -9.75
N ASN A 17 -13.76 -4.10 -9.73
CA ASN A 17 -13.14 -3.65 -8.49
C ASN A 17 -13.70 -2.30 -8.04
N ALA A 18 -14.67 -2.34 -7.13
CA ALA A 18 -15.19 -1.17 -6.43
C ALA A 18 -14.63 -1.03 -5.00
N THR A 19 -13.43 -1.61 -4.71
CA THR A 19 -12.78 -1.49 -3.38
C THR A 19 -11.54 -0.60 -3.38
N GLY A 20 -11.21 0.04 -4.50
CA GLY A 20 -9.95 0.75 -4.68
C GLY A 20 -8.75 -0.18 -4.88
N THR A 21 -7.56 0.25 -4.50
CA THR A 21 -6.28 -0.40 -4.84
C THR A 21 -5.93 -1.58 -3.92
N LYS A 22 -6.84 -2.53 -3.73
CA LYS A 22 -6.62 -3.70 -2.84
C LYS A 22 -5.82 -4.80 -3.55
N THR A 23 -4.68 -5.18 -2.97
CA THR A 23 -3.77 -6.21 -3.50
C THR A 23 -4.46 -7.53 -3.84
N ARG A 24 -5.40 -8.00 -2.99
CA ARG A 24 -6.09 -9.30 -3.14
C ARG A 24 -6.96 -9.44 -4.40
N ILE A 25 -7.24 -8.31 -5.08
CA ILE A 25 -8.03 -8.29 -6.32
C ILE A 25 -7.29 -7.60 -7.47
N GLY A 26 -5.96 -7.52 -7.40
CA GLY A 26 -5.10 -7.06 -8.49
C GLY A 26 -4.64 -5.60 -8.37
N GLY A 27 -4.96 -4.89 -7.29
CA GLY A 27 -4.51 -3.50 -7.10
C GLY A 27 -5.21 -2.51 -8.03
N SER A 28 -4.44 -1.66 -8.69
CA SER A 28 -4.95 -0.73 -9.71
C SER A 28 -4.73 -1.29 -11.13
N ARG A 29 -5.44 -0.72 -12.12
CA ARG A 29 -5.10 -0.95 -13.53
C ARG A 29 -3.81 -0.24 -13.86
N ILE A 30 -2.84 -1.01 -14.40
CA ILE A 30 -1.56 -0.46 -14.84
C ILE A 30 -1.81 0.54 -15.98
N ARG A 31 -1.05 1.66 -15.99
CA ARG A 31 -1.10 2.65 -17.05
C ARG A 31 -0.66 2.06 -18.40
N PRO A 32 -1.26 2.49 -19.53
CA PRO A 32 -0.85 2.02 -20.85
C PRO A 32 0.65 2.20 -21.12
N GLU A 33 1.21 3.34 -20.74
CA GLU A 33 2.63 3.67 -20.90
C GLU A 33 3.53 2.68 -20.15
N ALA A 34 3.10 2.27 -18.95
CA ALA A 34 3.81 1.26 -18.18
C ALA A 34 3.74 -0.12 -18.82
N VAL A 35 2.59 -0.51 -19.37
CA VAL A 35 2.43 -1.79 -20.09
C VAL A 35 3.31 -1.83 -21.33
N GLU A 36 3.38 -0.74 -22.10
CA GLU A 36 4.25 -0.61 -23.27
C GLU A 36 5.73 -0.73 -22.87
N ALA A 37 6.17 0.01 -21.85
CA ALA A 37 7.53 -0.06 -21.34
C ALA A 37 7.92 -1.45 -20.84
N MET A 38 7.00 -2.15 -20.16
CA MET A 38 7.22 -3.54 -19.72
C MET A 38 7.39 -4.49 -20.92
N ALA A 39 6.57 -4.34 -21.94
CA ALA A 39 6.63 -5.16 -23.15
C ALA A 39 7.96 -4.94 -23.91
N GLU A 40 8.39 -3.69 -24.07
CA GLU A 40 9.66 -3.33 -24.70
C GLU A 40 10.86 -3.88 -23.88
N ALA A 41 10.84 -3.70 -22.56
CA ALA A 41 11.87 -4.21 -21.67
C ALA A 41 11.99 -5.74 -21.73
N ALA A 42 10.89 -6.47 -21.97
CA ALA A 42 10.90 -7.92 -22.06
C ALA A 42 11.71 -8.45 -23.27
N GLU A 43 11.84 -7.65 -24.33
CA GLU A 43 12.53 -8.04 -25.58
C GLU A 43 14.06 -7.86 -25.54
N SER A 44 14.61 -7.22 -24.47
CA SER A 44 16.03 -6.88 -24.39
C SER A 44 16.64 -7.20 -23.03
N PHE A 45 17.97 -7.11 -22.93
CA PHE A 45 18.71 -7.30 -21.68
C PHE A 45 19.38 -6.00 -21.26
N VAL A 46 19.46 -5.80 -19.94
CA VAL A 46 20.13 -4.68 -19.31
C VAL A 46 20.84 -5.17 -18.05
N ARG A 47 21.94 -4.54 -17.64
CA ARG A 47 22.47 -4.75 -16.31
C ARG A 47 21.54 -4.11 -15.30
N LEU A 48 21.03 -4.92 -14.38
CA LEU A 48 19.97 -4.48 -13.45
C LEU A 48 20.44 -3.37 -12.52
N SER A 49 21.74 -3.38 -12.12
CA SER A 49 22.33 -2.32 -11.31
C SER A 49 22.38 -0.97 -12.04
N ASP A 50 22.60 -0.94 -13.36
CA ASP A 50 22.55 0.29 -14.14
C ASP A 50 21.12 0.85 -14.24
N LEU A 51 20.15 -0.02 -14.46
CA LEU A 51 18.74 0.39 -14.50
C LEU A 51 18.26 0.90 -13.12
N GLN A 52 18.69 0.27 -12.03
CA GLN A 52 18.41 0.76 -10.67
C GLN A 52 19.10 2.10 -10.39
N ALA A 53 20.30 2.33 -10.91
CA ALA A 53 20.98 3.62 -10.76
C ALA A 53 20.24 4.74 -11.49
N ALA A 54 19.78 4.49 -12.72
CA ALA A 54 18.94 5.44 -13.45
C ALA A 54 17.62 5.70 -12.72
N ALA A 55 17.00 4.66 -12.17
CA ALA A 55 15.81 4.79 -11.34
C ALA A 55 16.07 5.60 -10.06
N SER A 56 17.24 5.41 -9.43
CA SER A 56 17.66 6.18 -8.25
C SER A 56 17.71 7.68 -8.55
N ASP A 57 18.32 8.06 -9.68
CA ASP A 57 18.40 9.45 -10.08
C ASP A 57 17.02 10.05 -10.34
N ARG A 58 16.14 9.31 -11.04
CA ARG A 58 14.77 9.78 -11.30
C ARG A 58 13.94 9.91 -10.02
N ILE A 59 14.04 8.94 -9.11
CA ILE A 59 13.35 9.02 -7.82
C ILE A 59 13.88 10.21 -7.00
N ALA A 60 15.18 10.41 -6.93
CA ALA A 60 15.78 11.54 -6.23
C ALA A 60 15.26 12.89 -6.80
N GLU A 61 15.19 13.02 -8.13
CA GLU A 61 14.67 14.21 -8.79
C GLU A 61 13.22 14.54 -8.38
N VAL A 62 12.34 13.53 -8.33
CA VAL A 62 10.90 13.75 -8.08
C VAL A 62 10.53 13.81 -6.60
N THR A 63 11.39 13.27 -5.73
CA THR A 63 11.14 13.24 -4.27
C THR A 63 11.96 14.26 -3.49
N GLY A 64 12.94 14.92 -4.12
CA GLY A 64 13.88 15.79 -3.43
C GLY A 64 14.82 15.03 -2.47
N ALA A 65 14.78 13.70 -2.44
CA ALA A 65 15.67 12.87 -1.65
C ALA A 65 17.08 12.83 -2.25
N GLU A 66 18.08 12.41 -1.47
CA GLU A 66 19.44 12.24 -1.96
C GLU A 66 19.57 11.08 -2.96
N ALA A 67 18.76 10.02 -2.77
CA ALA A 67 18.76 8.83 -3.61
C ALA A 67 17.40 8.11 -3.56
N GLY A 68 17.20 7.18 -4.49
CA GLY A 68 16.05 6.29 -4.48
C GLY A 68 16.39 4.86 -4.86
N TYR A 69 15.43 3.96 -4.67
CA TYR A 69 15.54 2.56 -5.04
C TYR A 69 14.17 1.98 -5.39
N VAL A 70 14.09 1.22 -6.46
CA VAL A 70 12.85 0.50 -6.80
C VAL A 70 12.83 -0.82 -6.04
N THR A 71 11.76 -1.04 -5.29
CA THR A 71 11.60 -2.19 -4.40
C THR A 71 10.43 -3.08 -4.81
N ASN A 72 10.37 -4.26 -4.23
CA ASN A 72 9.24 -5.17 -4.37
C ASN A 72 8.08 -4.69 -3.48
N GLY A 73 7.33 -3.68 -3.97
CA GLY A 73 6.29 -2.99 -3.22
C GLY A 73 6.84 -2.17 -2.04
N ALA A 74 5.99 -1.34 -1.45
CA ALA A 74 6.36 -0.56 -0.26
C ALA A 74 6.79 -1.47 0.92
N ALA A 75 6.13 -2.61 1.09
CA ALA A 75 6.49 -3.57 2.14
C ALA A 75 7.91 -4.12 1.96
N GLY A 76 8.31 -4.46 0.72
CA GLY A 76 9.70 -4.82 0.41
C GLY A 76 10.67 -3.67 0.66
N GLY A 77 10.24 -2.44 0.38
CA GLY A 77 10.99 -1.22 0.72
C GLY A 77 11.22 -1.09 2.23
N MET A 78 10.21 -1.34 3.05
CA MET A 78 10.34 -1.32 4.51
C MET A 78 11.26 -2.42 5.05
N VAL A 79 11.24 -3.65 4.46
CA VAL A 79 12.20 -4.70 4.81
C VAL A 79 13.63 -4.22 4.55
N LEU A 80 13.88 -3.67 3.35
CA LEU A 80 15.19 -3.20 2.96
C LEU A 80 15.65 -1.97 3.76
N ALA A 81 14.71 -1.07 4.11
CA ALA A 81 14.98 0.09 4.95
C ALA A 81 15.43 -0.33 6.35
N ALA A 82 14.70 -1.25 7.00
CA ALA A 82 15.10 -1.78 8.30
C ALA A 82 16.43 -2.52 8.22
N ALA A 83 16.63 -3.35 7.20
CA ALA A 83 17.90 -4.05 6.99
C ALA A 83 19.09 -3.08 6.82
N ALA A 84 18.86 -1.95 6.13
CA ALA A 84 19.87 -0.92 5.95
C ALA A 84 20.19 -0.19 7.28
N CYS A 85 19.18 0.10 8.10
CA CYS A 85 19.40 0.72 9.41
C CYS A 85 20.13 -0.23 10.39
N ILE A 86 19.82 -1.54 10.35
CA ILE A 86 20.49 -2.53 11.20
C ILE A 86 21.94 -2.79 10.76
N ALA A 87 22.15 -2.99 9.45
CA ALA A 87 23.44 -3.45 8.95
C ALA A 87 24.40 -2.31 8.55
N GLY A 88 23.89 -1.12 8.24
CA GLY A 88 24.71 -0.02 7.72
C GLY A 88 25.54 -0.47 6.53
N ASP A 89 26.88 -0.41 6.65
CA ASP A 89 27.86 -0.81 5.65
C ASP A 89 28.49 -2.18 5.93
N ASP A 90 28.14 -2.86 7.03
CA ASP A 90 28.74 -4.12 7.43
C ASP A 90 28.20 -5.30 6.62
N LEU A 91 29.01 -5.79 5.66
CA LEU A 91 28.68 -6.97 4.85
C LEU A 91 28.51 -8.25 5.69
N GLY A 92 29.14 -8.34 6.85
CA GLY A 92 29.00 -9.46 7.77
C GLY A 92 27.60 -9.51 8.37
N THR A 93 27.10 -8.39 8.86
CA THR A 93 25.74 -8.25 9.35
C THR A 93 24.73 -8.45 8.24
N MET A 94 24.90 -7.83 7.06
CA MET A 94 24.04 -8.04 5.89
C MET A 94 23.86 -9.52 5.55
N SER A 95 24.93 -10.31 5.64
CA SER A 95 24.87 -11.74 5.31
C SER A 95 24.18 -12.61 6.36
N ARG A 96 24.04 -12.12 7.59
CA ARG A 96 23.39 -12.84 8.70
C ARG A 96 21.92 -12.49 8.87
N LEU A 97 21.48 -11.30 8.41
CA LEU A 97 20.08 -10.92 8.53
C LEU A 97 19.14 -12.04 8.06
N PRO A 98 18.05 -12.32 8.77
CA PRO A 98 17.48 -11.58 9.90
C PRO A 98 18.03 -11.94 11.29
N GLU A 99 19.12 -12.67 11.39
CA GLU A 99 19.77 -13.03 12.66
C GLU A 99 20.65 -11.87 13.11
N THR A 100 20.18 -11.03 14.01
CA THR A 100 20.85 -9.82 14.49
C THR A 100 21.90 -10.11 15.56
N GLY A 101 21.64 -11.08 16.45
CA GLY A 101 22.58 -11.46 17.51
C GLY A 101 22.77 -10.34 18.53
N ASP A 102 23.99 -9.79 18.59
CA ASP A 102 24.36 -8.68 19.51
C ASP A 102 24.40 -7.32 18.76
N VAL A 103 23.87 -7.24 17.55
CA VAL A 103 23.77 -5.98 16.80
C VAL A 103 22.47 -5.26 17.18
N ALA A 104 22.55 -3.93 17.35
CA ALA A 104 21.39 -3.09 17.58
C ALA A 104 20.29 -3.34 16.51
N ASP A 105 19.04 -3.58 16.91
CA ASP A 105 17.95 -3.97 16.01
C ASP A 105 16.58 -3.40 16.39
N GLU A 106 16.53 -2.50 17.35
CA GLU A 106 15.26 -1.97 17.82
C GLU A 106 14.72 -0.87 16.90
N ILE A 107 13.42 -0.98 16.57
CA ILE A 107 12.67 0.08 15.88
C ILE A 107 11.59 0.58 16.83
N VAL A 108 11.71 1.85 17.22
CA VAL A 108 10.69 2.53 18.03
C VAL A 108 9.51 2.89 17.15
N MET A 109 8.30 2.54 17.59
CA MET A 109 7.09 2.73 16.77
C MET A 109 5.86 3.05 17.63
N PRO A 110 5.02 4.03 17.23
CA PRO A 110 3.74 4.25 17.90
C PRO A 110 2.87 3.00 17.89
N ARG A 111 2.26 2.67 19.00
CA ARG A 111 1.32 1.55 19.10
C ARG A 111 0.17 1.65 18.11
N THR A 112 -0.29 2.87 17.78
CA THR A 112 -1.30 3.12 16.75
C THR A 112 -0.82 2.90 15.34
N HIS A 113 0.48 2.89 15.10
CA HIS A 113 1.09 2.63 13.79
C HIS A 113 1.34 1.13 13.56
N ARG A 114 1.09 0.29 14.58
CA ARG A 114 1.15 -1.16 14.44
C ARG A 114 0.05 -1.63 13.50
N THR A 115 0.48 -2.23 12.40
CA THR A 115 -0.38 -2.79 11.35
C THR A 115 0.17 -4.14 10.91
N GLY A 116 -0.53 -4.86 10.03
CA GLY A 116 0.02 -6.09 9.45
C GLY A 116 1.33 -5.87 8.68
N TYR A 117 1.63 -4.63 8.30
CA TYR A 117 2.83 -4.26 7.54
C TYR A 117 4.07 -4.01 8.41
N ASP A 118 3.95 -3.82 9.72
CA ASP A 118 5.10 -3.76 10.63
C ASP A 118 5.90 -5.07 10.62
N HIS A 119 5.26 -6.15 10.13
CA HIS A 119 5.92 -7.41 9.87
C HIS A 119 7.13 -7.28 8.93
N ALA A 120 7.13 -6.28 8.05
CA ALA A 120 8.26 -6.00 7.17
C ALA A 120 9.53 -5.69 7.97
N PHE A 121 9.45 -4.85 9.01
CA PHE A 121 10.57 -4.55 9.88
C PHE A 121 11.08 -5.82 10.60
N ARG A 122 10.17 -6.60 11.17
CA ARG A 122 10.52 -7.86 11.84
C ARG A 122 11.09 -8.91 10.88
N THR A 123 10.71 -8.88 9.61
CA THR A 123 11.29 -9.76 8.58
C THR A 123 12.77 -9.46 8.36
N ALA A 124 13.19 -8.21 8.53
CA ALA A 124 14.60 -7.81 8.49
C ALA A 124 15.40 -8.20 9.75
N GLY A 125 14.71 -8.65 10.80
CA GLY A 125 15.31 -8.98 12.10
C GLY A 125 15.02 -7.97 13.19
N ALA A 126 14.32 -6.86 12.89
CA ALA A 126 14.07 -5.82 13.87
C ALA A 126 13.12 -6.26 14.98
N SER A 127 13.41 -5.82 16.20
CA SER A 127 12.53 -5.83 17.35
C SER A 127 11.73 -4.52 17.40
N ILE A 128 10.44 -4.57 17.77
CA ILE A 128 9.61 -3.35 17.83
C ILE A 128 9.45 -2.89 19.26
N VAL A 129 9.88 -1.68 19.55
CA VAL A 129 9.64 -0.97 20.81
C VAL A 129 8.44 -0.06 20.67
N GLU A 130 7.35 -0.36 21.35
CA GLU A 130 6.09 0.38 21.24
C GLU A 130 6.05 1.58 22.15
N VAL A 131 5.69 2.75 21.60
CA VAL A 131 5.41 3.99 22.35
C VAL A 131 3.94 4.37 22.23
N GLY A 132 3.46 5.19 23.17
CA GLY A 132 2.09 5.68 23.24
C GLY A 132 1.28 5.00 24.32
N THR A 133 0.59 5.82 25.12
CA THR A 133 -0.30 5.38 26.19
C THR A 133 -1.61 4.83 25.65
N ASN A 134 -2.16 3.81 26.27
CA ASN A 134 -3.44 3.20 25.94
C ASN A 134 -4.48 3.53 27.02
N ASP A 135 -4.70 4.82 27.29
CA ASP A 135 -5.69 5.24 28.29
C ASP A 135 -7.08 5.42 27.64
N ARG A 136 -7.96 4.45 27.87
CA ARG A 136 -9.35 4.47 27.41
C ARG A 136 -10.23 5.48 28.16
N TYR A 137 -9.85 5.87 29.38
CA TYR A 137 -10.66 6.74 30.22
C TYR A 137 -10.48 8.22 29.90
N LEU A 138 -9.30 8.62 29.47
CA LEU A 138 -9.02 10.00 29.06
C LEU A 138 -9.47 10.30 27.62
N GLY A 139 -9.94 9.29 26.88
CA GLY A 139 -10.33 9.45 25.48
C GLY A 139 -9.17 9.76 24.53
N THR A 140 -7.95 9.76 25.03
CA THR A 140 -6.73 9.99 24.26
C THR A 140 -6.40 8.80 23.38
N GLY A 141 -6.88 7.62 23.73
CA GLY A 141 -6.65 6.40 22.96
C GLY A 141 -5.17 6.22 22.60
N SER A 142 -4.87 5.17 21.87
CA SER A 142 -3.50 4.94 21.38
C SER A 142 -3.12 5.82 20.17
N ARG A 143 -3.85 6.90 19.90
CA ARG A 143 -3.62 7.82 18.77
C ARG A 143 -2.51 8.83 19.03
N ASP A 144 -2.40 9.23 20.28
CA ASP A 144 -1.54 10.32 20.71
C ASP A 144 -0.31 9.73 21.39
N VAL A 145 0.87 10.12 20.93
CA VAL A 145 2.16 9.82 21.51
C VAL A 145 2.76 11.14 21.95
N GLU A 146 3.18 11.24 23.21
CA GLU A 146 3.86 12.44 23.68
C GLU A 146 5.30 12.44 23.15
N PRO A 147 5.84 13.61 22.76
CA PRO A 147 7.22 13.72 22.24
C PRO A 147 8.28 13.06 23.13
N TRP A 148 8.13 13.19 24.46
CA TRP A 148 9.06 12.60 25.43
C TRP A 148 9.06 11.07 25.44
N GLU A 149 7.95 10.41 25.01
CA GLU A 149 7.87 8.95 24.96
C GLU A 149 8.80 8.38 23.88
N TYR A 150 8.98 9.11 22.77
CA TYR A 150 9.98 8.74 21.76
C TYR A 150 11.40 8.89 22.32
N ALA A 151 11.71 10.06 22.93
CA ALA A 151 13.03 10.33 23.48
C ALA A 151 13.43 9.35 24.59
N ASP A 152 12.47 8.93 25.43
CA ASP A 152 12.69 7.97 26.53
C ASP A 152 12.87 6.53 26.01
N ALA A 153 12.29 6.21 24.86
CA ALA A 153 12.35 4.88 24.26
C ALA A 153 13.57 4.66 23.35
N ILE A 154 14.25 5.73 22.95
CA ILE A 154 15.46 5.64 22.12
C ILE A 154 16.67 5.37 23.03
N ASP A 155 17.38 4.28 22.73
CA ASP A 155 18.61 3.88 23.43
C ASP A 155 19.70 3.37 22.46
N GLU A 156 20.72 2.70 22.99
CA GLU A 156 21.87 2.20 22.21
C GLU A 156 21.53 1.05 21.25
N ASP A 157 20.39 0.39 21.46
CA ASP A 157 19.89 -0.69 20.60
C ASP A 157 18.94 -0.18 19.52
N THR A 158 18.55 1.11 19.56
CA THR A 158 17.62 1.71 18.60
C THR A 158 18.30 2.06 17.29
N VAL A 159 17.82 1.46 16.18
CA VAL A 159 18.35 1.68 14.81
C VAL A 159 17.48 2.58 13.95
N ALA A 160 16.19 2.75 14.27
CA ALA A 160 15.29 3.63 13.55
C ALA A 160 14.00 3.94 14.34
N ILE A 161 13.30 4.99 13.92
CA ILE A 161 11.87 5.16 14.23
C ILE A 161 11.06 4.70 13.03
N GLY A 162 10.09 3.79 13.24
CA GLY A 162 9.11 3.37 12.24
C GLY A 162 7.84 4.22 12.32
N HIS A 163 7.45 4.87 11.25
CA HIS A 163 6.29 5.76 11.21
C HIS A 163 5.35 5.41 10.06
N VAL A 164 4.11 4.99 10.36
CA VAL A 164 3.04 4.89 9.35
C VAL A 164 2.33 6.22 9.29
N TYR A 165 2.40 6.89 8.13
CA TYR A 165 1.80 8.21 8.03
C TYR A 165 0.27 8.16 8.20
N LYS A 166 -0.23 9.09 9.01
CA LYS A 166 -1.64 9.36 9.22
C LYS A 166 -1.81 10.87 9.39
N SER A 167 -2.63 11.49 8.54
CA SER A 167 -2.84 12.94 8.53
C SER A 167 -3.37 13.51 9.86
N TYR A 168 -3.92 12.64 10.72
CA TYR A 168 -4.47 12.98 12.03
C TYR A 168 -3.59 12.49 13.21
N GLY A 169 -2.41 11.94 12.92
CA GLY A 169 -1.47 11.46 13.95
C GLY A 169 -0.80 12.61 14.71
N THR A 170 -0.50 12.37 15.98
CA THR A 170 0.28 13.29 16.85
C THR A 170 1.41 12.53 17.54
N PRO A 171 2.60 13.14 17.65
CA PRO A 171 3.01 14.45 17.12
C PRO A 171 3.13 14.46 15.60
N PRO A 172 3.19 15.64 14.96
CA PRO A 172 3.43 15.75 13.52
C PRO A 172 4.75 15.12 13.11
N LEU A 173 4.82 14.59 11.86
CA LEU A 173 6.02 13.90 11.37
C LEU A 173 7.31 14.73 11.52
N ALA A 174 7.29 16.03 11.24
CA ALA A 174 8.45 16.90 11.40
C ALA A 174 8.98 16.95 12.83
N GLU A 175 8.09 16.86 13.82
CA GLU A 175 8.49 16.81 15.23
C GLU A 175 9.10 15.44 15.59
N VAL A 176 8.54 14.35 15.06
CA VAL A 176 9.11 13.00 15.21
C VAL A 176 10.52 12.95 14.61
N CYS A 177 10.70 13.49 13.40
CA CYS A 177 12.02 13.57 12.76
C CYS A 177 13.01 14.40 13.58
N THR A 178 12.57 15.54 14.15
CA THR A 178 13.41 16.36 15.00
C THR A 178 13.91 15.59 16.22
N ILE A 179 13.02 14.89 16.93
CA ILE A 179 13.36 14.06 18.09
C ILE A 179 14.35 12.95 17.69
N ALA A 180 14.07 12.23 16.62
CA ALA A 180 14.92 11.15 16.14
C ALA A 180 16.35 11.65 15.83
N HIS A 181 16.47 12.78 15.15
CA HIS A 181 17.74 13.37 14.77
C HIS A 181 18.52 13.94 15.94
N GLU A 182 17.87 14.38 17.03
CA GLU A 182 18.57 14.74 18.28
C GLU A 182 19.29 13.55 18.92
N HIS A 183 18.89 12.32 18.56
CA HIS A 183 19.49 11.06 19.01
C HIS A 183 20.28 10.33 17.91
N ASP A 184 20.53 10.97 16.77
CA ASP A 184 21.20 10.38 15.59
C ASP A 184 20.49 9.13 15.02
N VAL A 185 19.17 8.99 15.22
CA VAL A 185 18.35 7.87 14.75
C VAL A 185 17.55 8.25 13.51
N PRO A 186 17.57 7.45 12.43
CA PRO A 186 16.80 7.72 11.21
C PRO A 186 15.30 7.41 11.39
N VAL A 187 14.46 8.07 10.57
CA VAL A 187 13.01 7.84 10.50
C VAL A 187 12.65 7.17 9.20
N ILE A 188 12.01 6.00 9.29
CA ILE A 188 11.44 5.24 8.16
C ILE A 188 9.94 5.49 8.09
N VAL A 189 9.46 6.08 7.00
CA VAL A 189 8.03 6.40 6.80
C VAL A 189 7.38 5.42 5.83
N ASP A 190 6.30 4.77 6.28
CA ASP A 190 5.35 4.08 5.39
C ASP A 190 4.33 5.09 4.85
N ALA A 191 4.51 5.50 3.61
CA ALA A 191 3.64 6.37 2.83
C ALA A 191 2.99 5.62 1.64
N ALA A 192 2.80 4.31 1.76
CA ALA A 192 2.37 3.45 0.65
C ALA A 192 1.05 3.86 0.00
N ALA A 193 0.17 4.57 0.70
CA ALA A 193 -1.15 4.97 0.21
C ALA A 193 -1.32 6.49 0.05
N GLU A 194 -0.23 7.26 0.18
CA GLU A 194 -0.28 8.71 0.29
C GLU A 194 -0.12 9.45 -1.04
N VAL A 195 0.01 8.72 -2.14
CA VAL A 195 0.10 9.28 -3.50
C VAL A 195 -1.11 8.79 -4.30
N PRO A 196 -1.86 9.69 -4.95
CA PRO A 196 -1.72 11.13 -5.07
C PRO A 196 -2.04 11.90 -3.77
N PRO A 197 -1.79 13.22 -3.65
CA PRO A 197 -1.27 14.11 -4.69
C PRO A 197 0.22 13.91 -4.99
N ALA A 198 0.70 14.34 -6.17
CA ALA A 198 2.10 14.22 -6.57
C ALA A 198 3.05 14.97 -5.62
N ALA A 199 2.58 16.07 -5.05
CA ALA A 199 3.31 16.84 -4.04
C ALA A 199 3.74 16.01 -2.83
N ASN A 200 3.03 14.93 -2.52
CA ASN A 200 3.41 14.04 -1.42
C ASN A 200 4.69 13.25 -1.70
N LEU A 201 5.14 13.15 -2.96
CA LEU A 201 6.41 12.50 -3.27
C LEU A 201 7.60 13.21 -2.61
N SER A 202 7.58 14.57 -2.54
CA SER A 202 8.64 15.36 -1.88
C SER A 202 8.30 15.75 -0.44
N TRP A 203 7.01 15.83 -0.11
CA TRP A 203 6.57 16.35 1.18
C TRP A 203 7.20 15.63 2.38
N PHE A 204 7.33 14.30 2.35
CA PHE A 204 7.87 13.53 3.47
C PHE A 204 9.34 13.78 3.72
N THR A 205 10.14 13.91 2.64
CA THR A 205 11.57 14.27 2.76
C THR A 205 11.75 15.70 3.25
N GLU A 206 10.87 16.62 2.86
CA GLU A 206 10.83 17.99 3.37
C GLU A 206 10.46 18.05 4.86
N GLN A 207 9.71 17.07 5.40
CA GLN A 207 9.46 16.94 6.84
C GLN A 207 10.66 16.36 7.61
N GLY A 208 11.70 15.90 6.94
CA GLY A 208 12.90 15.32 7.55
C GLY A 208 12.93 13.79 7.59
N ALA A 209 12.02 13.10 6.90
CA ALA A 209 12.07 11.64 6.81
C ALA A 209 13.35 11.17 6.12
N ASP A 210 14.06 10.20 6.73
CA ASP A 210 15.32 9.65 6.20
C ASP A 210 15.09 8.59 5.12
N LEU A 211 14.02 7.80 5.24
CA LEU A 211 13.57 6.84 4.23
C LEU A 211 12.05 6.88 4.13
N VAL A 212 11.54 6.93 2.90
CA VAL A 212 10.10 6.95 2.63
C VAL A 212 9.74 5.85 1.65
N ALA A 213 8.78 5.01 2.01
CA ALA A 213 8.30 3.91 1.17
C ALA A 213 6.94 4.23 0.55
N PHE A 214 6.87 4.30 -0.79
CA PHE A 214 5.65 4.46 -1.57
C PHE A 214 5.30 3.18 -2.34
N SER A 215 4.01 2.96 -2.62
CA SER A 215 3.57 1.88 -3.49
C SER A 215 3.50 2.31 -4.94
N GLY A 216 4.20 1.63 -5.84
CA GLY A 216 4.10 1.86 -7.27
C GLY A 216 2.79 1.38 -7.90
N GLY A 217 2.16 0.36 -7.30
CA GLY A 217 0.93 -0.27 -7.81
C GLY A 217 -0.39 0.31 -7.30
N LYS A 218 -0.36 1.42 -6.53
CA LYS A 218 -1.56 2.12 -6.06
C LYS A 218 -1.88 3.33 -6.95
N GLY A 219 -1.78 4.55 -6.45
CA GLY A 219 -2.14 5.77 -7.17
C GLY A 219 -1.25 6.09 -8.36
N ILE A 220 0.02 5.69 -8.34
CA ILE A 220 0.93 5.82 -9.49
C ILE A 220 0.47 4.93 -10.67
N ARG A 221 -0.23 3.81 -10.37
CA ARG A 221 -0.73 2.85 -11.37
C ARG A 221 0.38 2.21 -12.20
N GLY A 222 1.53 1.96 -11.58
CA GLY A 222 2.60 1.10 -12.08
C GLY A 222 2.30 -0.39 -11.80
N PRO A 223 3.26 -1.28 -12.11
CA PRO A 223 3.13 -2.70 -11.77
C PRO A 223 2.90 -2.90 -10.27
N GLN A 224 1.93 -3.74 -9.92
CA GLN A 224 1.48 -3.92 -8.53
C GLN A 224 2.61 -4.36 -7.57
N THR A 225 3.57 -5.10 -8.09
CA THR A 225 4.72 -5.60 -7.32
C THR A 225 5.82 -4.56 -7.12
N THR A 226 5.62 -3.31 -7.52
CA THR A 226 6.64 -2.26 -7.39
C THR A 226 6.37 -1.32 -6.23
N GLY A 227 7.45 -0.80 -5.67
CA GLY A 227 7.47 0.29 -4.70
C GLY A 227 8.66 1.21 -4.94
N ILE A 228 8.59 2.39 -4.37
CA ILE A 228 9.66 3.37 -4.35
C ILE A 228 10.13 3.51 -2.92
N LEU A 229 11.43 3.40 -2.70
CA LEU A 229 12.09 3.79 -1.47
C LEU A 229 12.96 5.00 -1.79
N ALA A 230 12.70 6.15 -1.16
CA ALA A 230 13.43 7.38 -1.36
C ALA A 230 14.05 7.85 -0.03
N GLY A 231 15.24 8.42 -0.04
CA GLY A 231 15.84 8.94 1.18
C GLY A 231 17.34 9.18 1.10
N ARG A 232 18.00 9.04 2.25
CA ARG A 232 19.43 9.28 2.45
C ARG A 232 20.28 8.34 1.58
N GLN A 233 21.32 8.90 0.99
CA GLN A 233 22.23 8.19 0.07
C GLN A 233 22.93 7.00 0.72
N ASP A 234 23.39 7.14 1.96
CA ASP A 234 24.08 6.07 2.70
C ASP A 234 23.17 4.87 2.95
N LEU A 235 21.93 5.11 3.37
CA LEU A 235 20.93 4.06 3.59
C LEU A 235 20.51 3.38 2.28
N ILE A 236 20.31 4.16 1.20
CA ILE A 236 19.99 3.59 -0.12
C ILE A 236 21.15 2.76 -0.67
N ARG A 237 22.41 3.14 -0.42
CA ARG A 237 23.57 2.30 -0.74
C ARG A 237 23.58 0.99 0.03
N SER A 238 23.24 1.02 1.32
CA SER A 238 23.07 -0.19 2.12
C SER A 238 21.99 -1.10 1.54
N VAL A 239 20.83 -0.53 1.16
CA VAL A 239 19.75 -1.25 0.45
C VAL A 239 20.25 -1.92 -0.82
N ALA A 240 20.98 -1.20 -1.66
CA ALA A 240 21.52 -1.73 -2.92
C ALA A 240 22.45 -2.93 -2.71
N ARG A 241 23.30 -2.89 -1.69
CA ARG A 241 24.20 -3.97 -1.30
C ARG A 241 23.48 -5.22 -0.80
N GLN A 242 22.26 -5.08 -0.28
CA GLN A 242 21.39 -6.20 0.14
C GLN A 242 20.80 -6.98 -1.04
N GLN A 243 20.88 -6.46 -2.27
CA GLN A 243 20.16 -7.03 -3.41
C GLN A 243 20.98 -7.15 -4.70
N LEU A 244 21.81 -6.13 -5.05
CA LEU A 244 22.45 -6.03 -6.36
C LEU A 244 23.78 -6.80 -6.45
N ASP A 245 24.11 -7.18 -7.69
CA ASP A 245 25.38 -7.71 -8.15
C ASP A 245 25.96 -8.90 -7.35
N MET A 246 25.16 -9.55 -6.53
CA MET A 246 25.59 -10.72 -5.76
C MET A 246 26.12 -11.79 -6.69
N HIS A 247 27.25 -12.38 -6.34
CA HIS A 247 27.99 -13.37 -7.12
C HIS A 247 28.67 -12.85 -8.37
N ALA A 248 28.79 -11.51 -8.56
CA ALA A 248 29.64 -10.95 -9.59
C ALA A 248 31.10 -11.37 -9.40
N ALA A 249 31.83 -11.52 -10.50
CA ALA A 249 33.25 -11.81 -10.42
C ALA A 249 34.03 -10.54 -10.00
N GLU A 250 34.68 -10.57 -8.83
CA GLU A 250 35.32 -9.41 -8.22
C GLU A 250 36.31 -8.70 -9.16
N ALA A 251 37.07 -9.46 -9.96
CA ALA A 251 38.08 -8.92 -10.88
C ALA A 251 37.52 -8.01 -12.01
N VAL A 252 36.19 -8.08 -12.24
CA VAL A 252 35.48 -7.31 -13.29
C VAL A 252 34.21 -6.64 -12.74
N TRP A 253 34.13 -6.51 -11.44
CA TRP A 253 33.00 -5.88 -10.79
C TRP A 253 33.17 -4.36 -10.77
N ASP A 254 32.32 -3.65 -11.51
CA ASP A 254 32.28 -2.21 -11.64
C ASP A 254 30.85 -1.69 -11.45
N PRO A 255 30.27 -1.76 -10.25
CA PRO A 255 28.92 -1.32 -10.03
C PRO A 255 28.79 0.20 -10.23
N PRO A 256 27.56 0.71 -10.56
CA PRO A 256 27.35 2.14 -10.62
C PRO A 256 27.59 2.78 -9.24
N SER A 257 28.54 3.71 -9.15
CA SER A 257 28.95 4.37 -7.89
C SER A 257 27.81 5.13 -7.20
N ARG A 258 26.74 5.43 -7.93
CA ARG A 258 25.53 6.02 -7.40
C ARG A 258 24.91 5.12 -6.30
N LEU A 259 24.90 3.81 -6.51
CA LEU A 259 24.28 2.84 -5.60
C LEU A 259 25.29 2.02 -4.81
N VAL A 260 26.44 1.71 -5.39
CA VAL A 260 27.46 0.88 -4.72
C VAL A 260 28.82 1.52 -4.93
N ASP A 261 29.44 1.96 -3.87
CA ASP A 261 30.82 2.42 -3.86
C ASP A 261 31.70 1.20 -3.62
N ALA A 262 32.24 0.64 -4.72
CA ALA A 262 33.04 -0.57 -4.68
C ALA A 262 34.37 -0.36 -3.92
N ASP A 263 34.92 0.84 -4.01
CA ASP A 263 36.21 1.17 -3.35
C ASP A 263 36.11 1.24 -1.82
N SER A 264 34.86 1.39 -1.30
CA SER A 264 34.57 1.39 0.14
C SER A 264 34.32 0.01 0.73
N LEU A 265 34.36 -1.06 -0.07
CA LEU A 265 34.00 -2.41 0.35
C LEU A 265 35.18 -3.39 0.29
N ASP A 266 35.25 -4.30 1.26
CA ASP A 266 36.20 -5.40 1.31
C ASP A 266 35.82 -6.59 0.40
N GLY A 267 35.16 -6.33 -0.75
CA GLY A 267 34.76 -7.29 -1.76
C GLY A 267 33.29 -7.21 -2.22
N VAL A 268 32.93 -8.11 -3.11
CA VAL A 268 31.56 -8.18 -3.67
C VAL A 268 30.58 -8.71 -2.63
N PRO A 269 29.42 -8.07 -2.41
CA PRO A 269 28.36 -8.61 -1.55
C PRO A 269 27.94 -10.01 -2.01
N LYS A 270 27.91 -10.99 -1.10
CA LYS A 270 27.62 -12.39 -1.45
C LYS A 270 26.21 -12.83 -1.09
N GLN A 271 25.66 -12.24 -0.05
CA GLN A 271 24.32 -12.54 0.47
C GLN A 271 23.69 -11.28 1.04
N GLY A 272 22.37 -11.21 0.98
CA GLY A 272 21.60 -10.14 1.58
C GLY A 272 20.11 -10.47 1.57
N ILE A 273 19.39 -9.97 2.54
CA ILE A 273 17.96 -10.19 2.71
C ILE A 273 17.13 -9.69 1.51
N GLY A 274 17.67 -8.76 0.75
CA GLY A 274 17.00 -8.21 -0.44
C GLY A 274 16.98 -9.18 -1.63
N ARG A 275 17.81 -10.20 -1.66
CA ARG A 275 17.90 -11.09 -2.84
C ARG A 275 16.59 -11.79 -3.20
N PRO A 276 15.78 -12.31 -2.27
CA PRO A 276 14.46 -12.82 -2.57
C PRO A 276 13.43 -11.75 -2.92
N LEU A 277 13.68 -10.49 -2.61
CA LEU A 277 12.79 -9.34 -2.88
C LEU A 277 13.11 -8.67 -4.23
N LYS A 278 13.59 -9.41 -5.20
CA LYS A 278 13.98 -8.86 -6.51
C LYS A 278 12.82 -8.23 -7.27
N VAL A 279 13.12 -7.18 -8.03
CA VAL A 279 12.26 -6.58 -9.05
C VAL A 279 12.89 -6.82 -10.40
N GLY A 280 12.11 -7.25 -11.39
CA GLY A 280 12.59 -7.49 -12.76
C GLY A 280 12.76 -6.20 -13.55
N LYS A 281 13.47 -6.27 -14.67
CA LYS A 281 13.67 -5.12 -15.56
C LYS A 281 12.36 -4.60 -16.13
N GLU A 282 11.40 -5.50 -16.34
CA GLU A 282 10.08 -5.18 -16.85
C GLU A 282 9.31 -4.30 -15.85
N GLU A 283 9.25 -4.72 -14.59
CA GLU A 283 8.57 -3.97 -13.54
C GLU A 283 9.28 -2.64 -13.24
N LEU A 284 10.62 -2.62 -13.25
CA LEU A 284 11.40 -1.38 -13.10
C LEU A 284 11.06 -0.37 -14.20
N SER A 285 11.13 -0.78 -15.47
CA SER A 285 10.80 0.07 -16.62
C SER A 285 9.35 0.52 -16.59
N GLY A 286 8.42 -0.40 -16.25
CA GLY A 286 7.01 -0.09 -16.11
C GLY A 286 6.72 0.91 -14.98
N LEU A 287 7.43 0.82 -13.85
CA LEU A 287 7.27 1.79 -12.76
C LEU A 287 7.76 3.18 -13.16
N LEU A 288 8.92 3.29 -13.81
CA LEU A 288 9.45 4.58 -14.25
C LEU A 288 8.51 5.25 -15.26
N ALA A 289 8.03 4.52 -16.26
CA ALA A 289 7.06 5.03 -17.22
C ALA A 289 5.74 5.44 -16.54
N ALA A 290 5.26 4.66 -15.56
CA ALA A 290 4.06 5.02 -14.80
C ALA A 290 4.26 6.28 -13.96
N LEU A 291 5.44 6.45 -13.36
CA LEU A 291 5.78 7.62 -12.56
C LEU A 291 5.83 8.88 -13.41
N ASP A 292 6.46 8.83 -14.60
CA ASP A 292 6.50 9.94 -15.53
C ASP A 292 5.09 10.33 -15.99
N ALA A 293 4.27 9.38 -16.42
CA ALA A 293 2.88 9.63 -16.81
C ALA A 293 2.01 10.12 -15.64
N PHE A 294 2.29 9.70 -14.41
CA PHE A 294 1.62 10.18 -13.22
C PHE A 294 1.91 11.66 -12.95
N LEU A 295 3.17 12.09 -13.13
CA LEU A 295 3.58 13.48 -12.93
C LEU A 295 3.07 14.43 -14.00
N GLU A 296 2.76 13.92 -15.20
CA GLU A 296 2.18 14.69 -16.30
C GLU A 296 0.64 14.79 -16.23
N GLU A 297 0.00 13.99 -15.37
CA GLU A 297 -1.46 13.92 -15.28
C GLU A 297 -2.05 15.16 -14.59
N ASP A 298 -3.17 15.67 -15.11
CA ASP A 298 -3.96 16.73 -14.46
C ASP A 298 -4.67 16.17 -13.22
N GLU A 299 -4.12 16.47 -12.04
CA GLU A 299 -4.64 15.97 -10.75
C GLU A 299 -6.04 16.50 -10.44
N ASP A 300 -6.34 17.75 -10.78
CA ASP A 300 -7.64 18.37 -10.52
C ASP A 300 -8.71 17.71 -11.41
N ALA A 301 -8.40 17.46 -12.67
CA ALA A 301 -9.29 16.75 -13.58
C ALA A 301 -9.56 15.31 -13.12
N ARG A 302 -8.53 14.60 -12.64
CA ARG A 302 -8.67 13.24 -12.09
C ARG A 302 -9.50 13.24 -10.80
N ALA A 303 -9.27 14.16 -9.90
CA ALA A 303 -10.04 14.28 -8.67
C ALA A 303 -11.52 14.57 -8.95
N ALA A 304 -11.79 15.44 -9.93
CA ALA A 304 -13.15 15.73 -10.39
C ALA A 304 -13.82 14.49 -10.99
N GLU A 305 -13.11 13.72 -11.83
CA GLU A 305 -13.63 12.45 -12.39
C GLU A 305 -14.03 11.45 -11.29
N TRP A 306 -13.21 11.29 -10.27
CA TRP A 306 -13.54 10.40 -9.15
C TRP A 306 -14.73 10.91 -8.33
N HIS A 307 -14.81 12.22 -8.12
CA HIS A 307 -15.94 12.83 -7.41
C HIS A 307 -17.25 12.64 -8.19
N ASP A 308 -17.27 12.95 -9.47
CA ASP A 308 -18.45 12.80 -10.34
C ASP A 308 -18.92 11.34 -10.38
N ARG A 309 -17.97 10.40 -10.44
CA ARG A 309 -18.29 8.96 -10.41
C ARG A 309 -18.83 8.53 -9.04
N ALA A 310 -18.30 9.06 -7.93
CA ALA A 310 -18.83 8.80 -6.60
C ALA A 310 -20.27 9.32 -6.45
N GLU A 311 -20.57 10.52 -6.93
CA GLU A 311 -21.92 11.10 -6.92
C GLU A 311 -22.90 10.28 -7.78
N ARG A 312 -22.48 9.78 -8.93
CA ARG A 312 -23.30 8.88 -9.77
C ARG A 312 -23.60 7.57 -9.04
N LEU A 313 -22.60 6.95 -8.42
CA LEU A 313 -22.78 5.74 -7.62
C LEU A 313 -23.75 5.98 -6.46
N ALA A 314 -23.57 7.05 -5.68
CA ALA A 314 -24.43 7.38 -4.55
C ALA A 314 -25.89 7.63 -4.99
N THR A 315 -26.06 8.39 -6.06
CA THR A 315 -27.39 8.69 -6.63
C THR A 315 -28.09 7.42 -7.11
N GLY A 316 -27.36 6.56 -7.86
CA GLY A 316 -27.91 5.31 -8.38
C GLY A 316 -28.28 4.33 -7.29
N VAL A 317 -27.46 4.17 -6.26
CA VAL A 317 -27.72 3.30 -5.12
C VAL A 317 -28.91 3.80 -4.30
N THR A 318 -29.00 5.10 -4.03
CA THR A 318 -30.11 5.70 -3.26
C THR A 318 -31.47 5.55 -3.95
N ALA A 319 -31.50 5.36 -5.27
CA ALA A 319 -32.73 5.05 -6.00
C ALA A 319 -33.29 3.65 -5.69
N THR A 320 -32.51 2.77 -5.04
CA THR A 320 -32.95 1.41 -4.65
C THR A 320 -33.61 1.45 -3.28
N THR A 321 -34.81 0.88 -3.21
CA THR A 321 -35.60 0.82 -1.95
C THR A 321 -34.82 0.02 -0.88
N GLY A 322 -34.76 0.56 0.33
CA GLY A 322 -34.06 -0.06 1.47
C GLY A 322 -32.53 0.19 1.49
N LEU A 323 -32.05 1.06 0.61
CA LEU A 323 -30.65 1.51 0.62
C LEU A 323 -30.58 3.03 0.73
N SER A 324 -29.60 3.51 1.48
CA SER A 324 -29.16 4.90 1.43
C SER A 324 -27.67 4.95 1.12
N ALA A 325 -27.24 6.02 0.45
CA ALA A 325 -25.82 6.19 0.11
C ALA A 325 -25.40 7.65 0.29
N ARG A 326 -24.19 7.86 0.76
CA ARG A 326 -23.55 9.17 0.91
C ARG A 326 -22.12 9.14 0.42
N VAL A 327 -21.66 10.25 -0.15
CA VAL A 327 -20.26 10.42 -0.50
C VAL A 327 -19.50 10.88 0.74
N ASP A 328 -18.47 10.13 1.12
CA ASP A 328 -17.56 10.47 2.21
C ASP A 328 -16.32 11.16 1.65
N THR A 329 -16.18 12.44 1.97
CA THR A 329 -15.05 13.31 1.60
C THR A 329 -14.18 13.64 2.82
N SER A 330 -14.22 12.84 3.88
CA SER A 330 -13.48 13.09 5.13
C SER A 330 -11.95 13.08 4.99
N GLY A 331 -11.42 12.75 3.81
CA GLY A 331 -9.99 12.71 3.52
C GLY A 331 -9.27 11.47 4.07
N ARG A 332 -10.00 10.44 4.46
CA ARG A 332 -9.40 9.15 4.90
C ARG A 332 -8.94 8.29 3.73
N SER A 333 -9.45 8.55 2.54
CA SER A 333 -9.09 7.88 1.28
C SER A 333 -8.66 8.93 0.27
N VAL A 334 -7.76 8.56 -0.63
CA VAL A 334 -7.27 9.40 -1.73
C VAL A 334 -8.41 9.83 -2.66
N ALA A 335 -9.38 8.94 -2.91
CA ALA A 335 -10.59 9.26 -3.65
C ALA A 335 -11.79 9.29 -2.68
N PRO A 336 -12.86 10.07 -2.98
CA PRO A 336 -14.08 10.03 -2.20
C PRO A 336 -14.69 8.63 -2.24
N GLU A 337 -15.11 8.11 -1.08
CA GLU A 337 -15.78 6.82 -1.01
C GLU A 337 -17.29 7.00 -0.88
N VAL A 338 -18.07 6.08 -1.48
CA VAL A 338 -19.50 6.02 -1.28
C VAL A 338 -19.80 5.02 -0.17
N VAL A 339 -20.33 5.50 0.94
CA VAL A 339 -20.80 4.65 2.03
C VAL A 339 -22.26 4.31 1.75
N VAL A 340 -22.56 3.03 1.63
CA VAL A 340 -23.89 2.48 1.43
C VAL A 340 -24.37 1.87 2.74
N SER A 341 -25.50 2.32 3.25
CA SER A 341 -26.16 1.79 4.45
C SER A 341 -27.41 1.02 4.05
N VAL A 342 -27.61 -0.16 4.62
CA VAL A 342 -28.77 -1.02 4.37
C VAL A 342 -29.81 -0.73 5.44
N GLU A 343 -31.04 -0.36 5.03
CA GLU A 343 -32.12 0.04 5.92
C GLU A 343 -33.10 -1.13 6.16
N GLY A 344 -33.75 -1.12 7.32
CA GLY A 344 -34.76 -2.12 7.69
C GLY A 344 -34.15 -3.50 7.98
N ASP A 345 -34.86 -4.55 7.56
CA ASP A 345 -34.47 -5.95 7.82
C ASP A 345 -33.49 -6.53 6.79
N GLY A 346 -32.94 -5.67 5.90
CA GLY A 346 -31.94 -6.08 4.90
C GLY A 346 -30.58 -6.42 5.53
N SER A 347 -29.79 -7.25 4.85
CA SER A 347 -28.45 -7.65 5.29
C SER A 347 -27.39 -7.16 4.31
N ALA A 348 -26.49 -6.30 4.79
CA ALA A 348 -25.32 -5.88 4.01
C ALA A 348 -24.45 -7.08 3.60
N ALA A 349 -24.33 -8.08 4.46
CA ALA A 349 -23.57 -9.30 4.18
C ALA A 349 -24.17 -10.09 3.02
N ASP A 350 -25.52 -10.20 2.94
CA ASP A 350 -26.20 -10.92 1.87
C ASP A 350 -26.05 -10.19 0.54
N ILE A 351 -26.21 -8.85 0.54
CA ILE A 351 -25.99 -8.03 -0.66
C ILE A 351 -24.55 -8.22 -1.17
N VAL A 352 -23.57 -8.08 -0.30
CA VAL A 352 -22.15 -8.26 -0.66
C VAL A 352 -21.87 -9.68 -1.12
N GLY A 353 -22.50 -10.69 -0.52
CA GLY A 353 -22.41 -12.09 -0.94
C GLY A 353 -22.94 -12.30 -2.36
N ARG A 354 -24.11 -11.73 -2.69
CA ARG A 354 -24.70 -11.79 -4.04
C ARG A 354 -23.84 -11.06 -5.07
N LEU A 355 -23.28 -9.89 -4.72
CA LEU A 355 -22.36 -9.15 -5.58
C LEU A 355 -21.12 -9.99 -5.95
N ARG A 356 -20.57 -10.75 -4.99
CA ARG A 356 -19.43 -11.66 -5.22
C ARG A 356 -19.80 -12.89 -6.06
N SER A 357 -21.08 -13.19 -6.19
CA SER A 357 -21.60 -14.31 -6.99
C SER A 357 -22.12 -13.87 -8.37
N ALA A 358 -22.11 -12.58 -8.68
CA ALA A 358 -22.52 -12.03 -9.98
C ALA A 358 -21.49 -12.39 -11.08
N GLU A 359 -21.87 -12.24 -12.34
CA GLU A 359 -21.01 -12.41 -13.51
C GLU A 359 -21.06 -11.15 -14.41
N PRO A 360 -19.98 -10.38 -14.48
CA PRO A 360 -18.75 -10.45 -13.68
C PRO A 360 -18.99 -10.17 -12.19
N ARG A 361 -18.12 -10.73 -11.33
CA ARG A 361 -18.19 -10.53 -9.88
C ARG A 361 -17.91 -9.08 -9.51
N VAL A 362 -18.61 -8.55 -8.49
CA VAL A 362 -18.37 -7.20 -7.97
C VAL A 362 -17.77 -7.28 -6.57
N PHE A 363 -16.62 -6.61 -6.37
CA PHE A 363 -15.97 -6.49 -5.07
C PHE A 363 -16.12 -5.07 -4.54
N VAL A 364 -16.68 -4.96 -3.35
CA VAL A 364 -16.93 -3.71 -2.59
C VAL A 364 -16.16 -3.74 -1.28
N GLY A 365 -15.94 -2.59 -0.64
CA GLY A 365 -15.38 -2.51 0.71
C GLY A 365 -16.40 -3.09 1.72
N ALA A 366 -15.93 -3.97 2.61
CA ALA A 366 -16.80 -4.72 3.53
C ALA A 366 -16.33 -4.62 4.99
N ASP A 367 -15.54 -3.61 5.32
CA ASP A 367 -14.93 -3.45 6.64
C ASP A 367 -15.99 -3.10 7.72
N SER A 368 -17.10 -2.43 7.33
CA SER A 368 -18.24 -2.05 8.19
C SER A 368 -19.48 -2.93 7.98
N ILE A 369 -19.32 -4.13 7.44
CA ILE A 369 -20.47 -5.01 7.10
C ILE A 369 -21.29 -5.40 8.34
N ALA A 370 -20.66 -5.49 9.51
CA ALA A 370 -21.31 -5.77 10.78
C ALA A 370 -22.18 -4.62 11.27
N ASP A 371 -21.92 -3.40 10.80
CA ASP A 371 -22.69 -2.19 11.10
C ASP A 371 -23.82 -1.95 10.06
N GLY A 372 -24.04 -2.90 9.13
CA GLY A 372 -25.02 -2.78 8.06
C GLY A 372 -24.54 -1.89 6.89
N GLU A 373 -23.23 -1.63 6.79
CA GLU A 373 -22.65 -0.76 5.77
C GLU A 373 -21.62 -1.48 4.89
N PHE A 374 -21.46 -1.00 3.66
CA PHE A 374 -20.36 -1.34 2.77
C PHE A 374 -19.96 -0.12 1.95
N THR A 375 -18.76 -0.11 1.36
CA THR A 375 -18.24 1.06 0.64
C THR A 375 -17.94 0.77 -0.82
N LEU A 376 -18.07 1.82 -1.68
CA LEU A 376 -17.70 1.81 -3.07
C LEU A 376 -16.59 2.85 -3.27
N ASN A 377 -15.49 2.42 -3.86
CA ASN A 377 -14.37 3.31 -4.21
C ASN A 377 -14.31 3.48 -5.74
N PRO A 378 -14.40 4.70 -6.27
CA PRO A 378 -14.48 4.95 -7.71
C PRO A 378 -13.16 4.86 -8.46
N MET A 379 -12.00 4.82 -7.78
CA MET A 379 -10.67 4.92 -8.38
C MET A 379 -10.39 3.90 -9.49
N CYS A 380 -10.88 2.67 -9.32
CA CYS A 380 -10.59 1.56 -10.21
C CYS A 380 -11.73 1.23 -11.18
N LEU A 381 -12.81 2.01 -11.17
CA LEU A 381 -13.97 1.84 -12.02
C LEU A 381 -13.89 2.69 -13.28
N THR A 382 -14.40 2.19 -14.40
CA THR A 382 -14.84 2.99 -15.53
C THR A 382 -16.28 3.44 -15.29
N ASP A 383 -16.79 4.35 -16.11
CA ASP A 383 -18.19 4.78 -16.01
C ASP A 383 -19.19 3.65 -16.29
N GLU A 384 -18.89 2.79 -17.28
CA GLU A 384 -19.68 1.60 -17.59
C GLU A 384 -19.69 0.60 -16.43
N GLU A 385 -18.56 0.43 -15.75
CA GLU A 385 -18.48 -0.45 -14.57
C GLU A 385 -19.21 0.15 -13.37
N ALA A 386 -19.19 1.46 -13.21
CA ALA A 386 -19.98 2.13 -12.16
C ALA A 386 -21.47 1.92 -12.35
N ASP A 387 -21.97 2.05 -13.59
CA ASP A 387 -23.38 1.78 -13.92
C ASP A 387 -23.73 0.30 -13.65
N TYR A 388 -22.86 -0.63 -14.04
CA TYR A 388 -23.07 -2.05 -13.75
C TYR A 388 -23.08 -2.35 -12.23
N VAL A 389 -22.20 -1.71 -11.45
CA VAL A 389 -22.17 -1.86 -9.98
C VAL A 389 -23.50 -1.44 -9.38
N VAL A 390 -24.07 -0.30 -9.79
CA VAL A 390 -25.38 0.18 -9.34
C VAL A 390 -26.48 -0.82 -9.69
N GLU A 391 -26.51 -1.32 -10.92
CA GLU A 391 -27.49 -2.32 -11.36
C GLU A 391 -27.42 -3.60 -10.53
N ARG A 392 -26.18 -4.09 -10.25
CA ARG A 392 -26.00 -5.32 -9.45
C ARG A 392 -26.37 -5.12 -7.99
N ILE A 393 -26.10 -3.95 -7.41
CA ILE A 393 -26.54 -3.61 -6.04
C ILE A 393 -28.05 -3.62 -5.95
N ALA A 394 -28.76 -2.98 -6.89
CA ALA A 394 -30.21 -2.98 -6.92
C ALA A 394 -30.79 -4.41 -7.01
N SER A 395 -30.30 -5.22 -7.93
CA SER A 395 -30.70 -6.62 -8.08
C SER A 395 -30.41 -7.47 -6.83
N ALA A 396 -29.26 -7.23 -6.17
CA ALA A 396 -28.90 -7.94 -4.95
C ALA A 396 -29.80 -7.56 -3.75
N ALA A 397 -30.24 -6.32 -3.67
CA ALA A 397 -31.14 -5.84 -2.64
C ALA A 397 -32.57 -6.43 -2.83
N GLU A 398 -33.10 -6.44 -4.06
CA GLU A 398 -34.42 -7.00 -4.38
C GLU A 398 -34.52 -8.51 -4.11
N GLY A 399 -33.48 -9.29 -4.42
CA GLY A 399 -33.40 -10.72 -4.15
C GLY A 399 -33.49 -11.07 -2.65
N GLY A 400 -33.07 -10.17 -1.76
CA GLY A 400 -33.21 -10.32 -0.30
C GLY A 400 -34.65 -10.16 0.19
N ALA A 401 -35.42 -9.31 -0.48
CA ALA A 401 -36.84 -9.14 -0.16
C ALA A 401 -37.67 -10.36 -0.55
N ALA A 402 -37.28 -11.09 -1.60
CA ALA A 402 -37.97 -12.30 -2.03
C ALA A 402 -37.73 -13.48 -1.07
N ASP A 403 -36.50 -13.66 -0.59
CA ASP A 403 -36.14 -14.72 0.37
C ASP A 403 -36.79 -14.49 1.77
N ALA A 404 -36.92 -13.21 2.19
CA ALA A 404 -37.54 -12.85 3.47
C ALA A 404 -39.08 -13.08 3.47
N THR A 405 -39.73 -12.98 2.31
CA THR A 405 -41.19 -13.25 2.19
C THR A 405 -41.53 -14.72 2.10
N ASP A 406 -40.62 -15.57 1.56
CA ASP A 406 -40.81 -17.02 1.54
C ASP A 406 -40.59 -17.66 2.92
N GLY A 407 -39.64 -17.15 3.72
CA GLY A 407 -39.41 -17.62 5.10
C GLY A 407 -40.54 -17.26 6.10
N ALA A 408 -41.30 -16.18 5.85
CA ALA A 408 -42.40 -15.78 6.70
C ALA A 408 -43.69 -16.56 6.41
N ALA A 409 -43.79 -17.28 5.28
CA ALA A 409 -44.96 -18.06 4.90
C ALA A 409 -44.97 -19.51 5.42
N GLU A 410 -43.81 -20.03 5.89
CA GLU A 410 -43.72 -21.40 6.42
C GLU A 410 -43.92 -21.52 7.94
N ASP A 411 -43.86 -20.42 8.71
CA ASP A 411 -44.02 -20.48 10.18
C ASP A 411 -45.48 -20.42 10.70
N ASP A 412 -46.48 -20.21 9.82
CA ASP A 412 -47.92 -20.14 10.23
C ASP A 412 -48.71 -21.42 9.99
N ALA A 413 -48.09 -22.56 9.57
CA ALA A 413 -48.85 -23.77 9.18
C ALA A 413 -48.76 -24.96 10.16
N ASP A 414 -48.12 -24.86 11.33
CA ASP A 414 -48.01 -26.00 12.27
C ASP A 414 -48.44 -25.66 13.71
N GLY A 415 -49.73 -25.29 13.84
CA GLY A 415 -50.37 -24.94 15.13
C GLY A 415 -51.80 -25.36 15.26
N ALA A 416 -52.24 -26.58 14.80
CA ALA A 416 -53.52 -27.16 15.22
C ALA A 416 -53.65 -28.62 14.85
N ALA A 417 -53.41 -29.51 15.81
CA ALA A 417 -54.06 -30.82 16.06
C ALA A 417 -53.16 -31.66 16.97
N GLY A 418 -53.67 -32.01 18.12
CA GLY A 418 -54.41 -33.02 18.64
C GLY A 418 -54.04 -33.35 20.04
N GLY A 419 -54.98 -33.18 20.98
CA GLY A 419 -54.94 -33.81 22.28
C GLY A 419 -55.34 -35.27 22.18
N GLU A 420 -54.73 -36.07 22.97
CA GLU A 420 -55.28 -37.10 23.87
C GLU A 420 -54.13 -37.67 24.72
#